data_d5c051e1489d7cef3769c6e043140980
#
_entry.id   d5c051e1489d7cef3769c6e043140980
#
_cell.length_a   1.000
_cell.length_b   1.000
_cell.length_c   1.000
_cell.angle_alpha   90.00
_cell.angle_beta   90.00
_cell.angle_gamma   90.00
#
_symmetry.space_group_name_H-M   'P 1'
#
loop_
_entity.id
_entity.type
_entity.pdbx_description
1 polymer ?
#
loop_
_entity_poly.entity_id
_entity_poly.type
_entity_poly.pdbx_seq_one_letter_code
_entity_poly.pdbx_strand_id
1 'polypeptide(L)'
;MKRRNFIISSLSGIAAASVASTPILSSCCTAPKEKKQETPLNLCLQEGVALGDSLEEKLDFMEAHGVTGLEVGGGNLKSRVEEINKALQGRNIKASAICAGFSGFILAEDEQKQQFDTTMREIVEAAGQIGSCGVIMVPAFNGQNPCKPHTMDTRNYLCEQLHELGEFALKCGTTVILEPLNRRECFYMRLVSDAAAICRDSDSEGVKCMGDFWHMQEETSDYAAFMSAGTKYLRHVHVASRGRRLMPGEDGEKDDYRDGMRALKEMGYQGHISFECGCEGDRATVLPAALDLLRKQWEEA
;
A
#
# COMPACT_ATOMS: atom_id res chain seq x y z
N MET A 1 28.84 -16.38 35.35
CA MET A 1 29.03 -15.52 36.55
C MET A 1 30.15 -14.54 36.31
N LYS A 2 29.85 -13.21 36.26
CA LYS A 2 30.67 -12.10 36.77
C LYS A 2 29.92 -10.80 36.43
N ARG A 3 29.34 -10.21 37.45
CA ARG A 3 28.75 -8.87 37.44
C ARG A 3 29.89 -7.84 37.44
N ARG A 4 29.78 -6.80 36.62
CA ARG A 4 30.65 -5.63 36.70
C ARG A 4 29.86 -4.44 37.22
N ASN A 5 30.32 -3.93 38.35
CA ASN A 5 29.79 -2.76 39.02
C ASN A 5 30.16 -1.47 38.29
N PHE A 6 29.21 -0.56 38.16
CA PHE A 6 29.48 0.81 37.74
C PHE A 6 29.71 1.69 38.97
N ILE A 7 30.84 2.36 39.04
CA ILE A 7 31.24 3.25 40.09
C ILE A 7 30.76 4.68 39.73
N ILE A 8 30.00 5.27 40.65
CA ILE A 8 29.62 6.69 40.61
C ILE A 8 30.74 7.49 41.28
N SER A 9 31.30 8.46 40.59
CA SER A 9 32.21 9.47 41.18
C SER A 9 31.51 10.81 41.18
N SER A 10 31.14 11.27 42.35
CA SER A 10 30.70 12.64 42.63
C SER A 10 31.90 13.52 42.90
N LEU A 11 31.98 14.65 42.26
CA LEU A 11 32.90 15.75 42.66
C LEU A 11 32.10 17.06 42.77
N SER A 12 32.02 17.52 44.01
CA SER A 12 31.44 18.80 44.41
C SER A 12 32.45 19.90 44.17
N GLY A 13 32.05 20.99 43.54
CA GLY A 13 32.81 22.23 43.47
C GLY A 13 31.86 23.43 43.61
N ILE A 14 31.87 24.07 44.78
CA ILE A 14 31.12 25.29 45.06
C ILE A 14 31.99 26.48 44.63
N ALA A 15 31.46 27.28 43.69
CA ALA A 15 31.98 28.66 43.48
C ALA A 15 30.79 29.63 43.49
N ALA A 16 30.75 30.50 44.48
CA ALA A 16 29.79 31.59 44.59
C ALA A 16 30.17 32.72 43.64
N ALA A 17 29.27 33.14 42.80
CA ALA A 17 29.38 34.41 42.05
C ALA A 17 28.03 35.12 42.11
N SER A 18 28.11 36.38 42.50
CA SER A 18 27.05 37.33 42.75
C SER A 18 26.14 37.59 41.53
N VAL A 19 24.84 37.58 41.76
CA VAL A 19 23.79 37.78 40.75
C VAL A 19 23.50 39.26 40.59
N ALA A 20 23.75 39.81 39.41
CA ALA A 20 23.11 41.03 38.94
C ALA A 20 21.81 40.62 38.20
N SER A 21 20.65 40.99 38.75
CA SER A 21 19.34 40.74 38.21
C SER A 21 19.05 41.65 37.02
N THR A 22 19.10 41.10 35.80
CA THR A 22 18.47 41.71 34.63
C THR A 22 17.11 41.01 34.38
N PRO A 23 16.02 41.75 34.08
CA PRO A 23 14.75 41.14 33.78
C PRO A 23 14.84 40.45 32.42
N ILE A 24 14.72 39.12 32.40
CA ILE A 24 14.55 38.34 31.18
C ILE A 24 13.10 38.57 30.70
N LEU A 25 12.95 39.45 29.70
CA LEU A 25 11.74 39.49 28.88
C LEU A 25 11.60 38.11 28.17
N SER A 26 10.75 37.27 28.72
CA SER A 26 10.34 35.99 28.09
C SER A 26 9.57 36.33 26.83
N SER A 27 10.27 36.49 25.72
CA SER A 27 9.67 36.50 24.39
C SER A 27 9.18 35.09 24.09
N CYS A 28 7.88 34.83 24.31
CA CYS A 28 7.21 33.68 23.76
C CYS A 28 7.21 33.79 22.22
N CYS A 29 8.29 33.39 21.59
CA CYS A 29 8.27 33.07 20.17
C CYS A 29 7.40 31.80 20.00
N THR A 30 6.10 31.99 19.80
CA THR A 30 5.27 30.97 19.21
C THR A 30 5.79 30.77 17.78
N ALA A 31 6.56 29.71 17.57
CA ALA A 31 6.89 29.25 16.23
C ALA A 31 5.58 29.16 15.42
N PRO A 32 5.55 29.62 14.16
CA PRO A 32 4.37 29.45 13.32
C PRO A 32 4.06 27.94 13.30
N LYS A 33 2.84 27.56 13.68
CA LYS A 33 2.37 26.22 13.43
C LYS A 33 2.40 26.06 11.90
N GLU A 34 3.34 25.27 11.38
CA GLU A 34 3.30 24.85 10.00
C GLU A 34 1.89 24.30 9.76
N LYS A 35 1.18 24.89 8.79
CA LYS A 35 -0.10 24.33 8.34
C LYS A 35 0.21 22.94 7.83
N LYS A 36 -0.23 21.91 8.57
CA LYS A 36 -0.14 20.52 8.12
C LYS A 36 -0.82 20.49 6.76
N GLN A 37 -0.09 20.15 5.71
CA GLN A 37 -0.65 20.04 4.37
C GLN A 37 -1.77 19.01 4.45
N GLU A 38 -2.94 19.35 3.93
CA GLU A 38 -4.10 18.48 3.96
C GLU A 38 -3.81 17.23 3.12
N THR A 39 -4.04 16.04 3.68
CA THR A 39 -3.80 14.78 2.99
C THR A 39 -4.89 14.58 1.94
N PRO A 40 -4.57 14.46 0.64
CA PRO A 40 -5.57 14.29 -0.41
C PRO A 40 -6.19 12.88 -0.36
N LEU A 41 -7.45 12.77 -0.78
CA LEU A 41 -8.05 11.49 -1.14
C LEU A 41 -7.81 11.22 -2.63
N ASN A 42 -6.88 10.33 -2.94
CA ASN A 42 -6.61 9.89 -4.30
C ASN A 42 -7.38 8.60 -4.59
N LEU A 43 -8.50 8.70 -5.30
CA LEU A 43 -9.28 7.52 -5.69
C LEU A 43 -8.72 6.90 -6.97
N CYS A 44 -8.80 5.58 -7.04
CA CYS A 44 -8.35 4.75 -8.14
C CYS A 44 -9.39 3.69 -8.48
N LEU A 45 -9.47 3.31 -9.73
CA LEU A 45 -10.27 2.17 -10.16
C LEU A 45 -9.39 1.14 -10.87
N GLN A 46 -9.63 -0.13 -10.56
CA GLN A 46 -9.19 -1.18 -11.47
C GLN A 46 -9.85 -1.01 -12.83
N GLU A 47 -9.12 -1.28 -13.91
CA GLU A 47 -9.63 -1.15 -15.29
C GLU A 47 -10.94 -1.92 -15.51
N GLY A 48 -11.10 -3.08 -14.87
CA GLY A 48 -12.31 -3.90 -14.93
C GLY A 48 -13.50 -3.35 -14.14
N VAL A 49 -13.27 -2.38 -13.25
CA VAL A 49 -14.31 -1.73 -12.42
C VAL A 49 -14.85 -0.48 -13.11
N ALA A 50 -14.00 0.26 -13.81
CA ALA A 50 -14.37 1.48 -14.51
C ALA A 50 -15.42 1.22 -15.60
N LEU A 51 -16.30 2.22 -15.83
CA LEU A 51 -17.30 2.19 -16.89
C LEU A 51 -16.71 2.62 -18.23
N GLY A 52 -17.04 1.91 -19.28
CA GLY A 52 -16.63 2.12 -20.67
C GLY A 52 -16.25 0.80 -21.34
N ASP A 53 -16.36 0.75 -22.65
CA ASP A 53 -16.00 -0.42 -23.47
C ASP A 53 -14.53 -0.37 -23.92
N SER A 54 -13.97 0.83 -24.06
CA SER A 54 -12.56 1.07 -24.37
C SER A 54 -11.80 1.64 -23.18
N LEU A 55 -10.45 1.61 -23.23
CA LEU A 55 -9.61 2.24 -22.19
C LEU A 55 -9.85 3.76 -22.14
N GLU A 56 -10.00 4.40 -23.29
CA GLU A 56 -10.28 5.84 -23.38
C GLU A 56 -11.61 6.20 -22.70
N GLU A 57 -12.70 5.47 -22.98
CA GLU A 57 -14.00 5.71 -22.35
C GLU A 57 -13.96 5.51 -20.83
N LYS A 58 -13.22 4.50 -20.35
CA LYS A 58 -12.99 4.28 -18.92
C LYS A 58 -12.26 5.46 -18.28
N LEU A 59 -11.24 5.98 -18.94
CA LEU A 59 -10.49 7.14 -18.47
C LEU A 59 -11.36 8.41 -18.50
N ASP A 60 -12.21 8.59 -19.51
CA ASP A 60 -13.16 9.70 -19.59
C ASP A 60 -14.16 9.66 -18.40
N PHE A 61 -14.69 8.47 -18.08
CA PHE A 61 -15.51 8.28 -16.90
C PHE A 61 -14.75 8.63 -15.61
N MET A 62 -13.52 8.16 -15.48
CA MET A 62 -12.69 8.41 -14.30
C MET A 62 -12.41 9.91 -14.11
N GLU A 63 -12.06 10.62 -15.17
CA GLU A 63 -11.84 12.08 -15.12
C GLU A 63 -13.12 12.84 -14.74
N ALA A 64 -14.26 12.47 -15.35
CA ALA A 64 -15.55 13.09 -15.04
C ALA A 64 -15.95 12.92 -13.56
N HIS A 65 -15.45 11.87 -12.90
CA HIS A 65 -15.72 11.59 -11.47
C HIS A 65 -14.53 11.90 -10.56
N GLY A 66 -13.50 12.63 -11.03
CA GLY A 66 -12.36 13.06 -10.22
C GLY A 66 -11.51 11.90 -9.66
N VAL A 67 -11.49 10.77 -10.37
CA VAL A 67 -10.61 9.64 -10.09
C VAL A 67 -9.24 9.91 -10.72
N THR A 68 -8.17 9.70 -9.98
CA THR A 68 -6.81 10.08 -10.39
C THR A 68 -5.86 8.90 -10.60
N GLY A 69 -6.31 7.69 -10.28
CA GLY A 69 -5.53 6.47 -10.44
C GLY A 69 -6.21 5.45 -11.33
N LEU A 70 -5.45 4.84 -12.22
CA LEU A 70 -5.83 3.65 -12.98
C LEU A 70 -4.99 2.47 -12.49
N GLU A 71 -5.63 1.39 -12.06
CA GLU A 71 -4.96 0.14 -11.73
C GLU A 71 -5.25 -0.89 -12.83
N VAL A 72 -4.18 -1.43 -13.41
CA VAL A 72 -4.28 -2.40 -14.51
C VAL A 72 -3.78 -3.78 -14.09
N GLY A 73 -4.32 -4.83 -14.72
CA GLY A 73 -3.82 -6.18 -14.53
C GLY A 73 -2.45 -6.40 -15.17
N GLY A 74 -1.59 -7.20 -14.53
CA GLY A 74 -0.26 -7.52 -15.05
C GLY A 74 -0.27 -8.49 -16.25
N GLY A 75 -1.38 -9.23 -16.46
CA GLY A 75 -1.51 -10.10 -17.62
C GLY A 75 -1.42 -9.32 -18.94
N ASN A 76 -0.49 -9.70 -19.82
CA ASN A 76 -0.21 -9.02 -21.09
C ASN A 76 0.23 -7.54 -20.97
N LEU A 77 0.63 -7.07 -19.81
CA LEU A 77 1.00 -5.68 -19.58
C LEU A 77 2.09 -5.19 -20.56
N LYS A 78 3.11 -6.01 -20.80
CA LYS A 78 4.22 -5.69 -21.70
C LYS A 78 3.74 -5.30 -23.10
N SER A 79 2.73 -5.97 -23.63
CA SER A 79 2.17 -5.66 -24.97
C SER A 79 1.26 -4.43 -24.97
N ARG A 80 0.85 -3.93 -23.81
CA ARG A 80 -0.06 -2.80 -23.63
C ARG A 80 0.61 -1.49 -23.19
N VAL A 81 1.92 -1.51 -22.97
CA VAL A 81 2.68 -0.34 -22.49
C VAL A 81 2.44 0.90 -23.36
N GLU A 82 2.53 0.75 -24.68
CA GLU A 82 2.33 1.86 -25.62
C GLU A 82 0.88 2.38 -25.63
N GLU A 83 -0.10 1.46 -25.62
CA GLU A 83 -1.53 1.77 -25.50
C GLU A 83 -1.83 2.58 -24.25
N ILE A 84 -1.38 2.09 -23.08
CA ILE A 84 -1.64 2.72 -21.78
C ILE A 84 -0.97 4.09 -21.70
N ASN A 85 0.29 4.21 -22.10
CA ASN A 85 1.01 5.49 -22.09
C ASN A 85 0.33 6.52 -22.98
N LYS A 86 -0.13 6.12 -24.17
CA LYS A 86 -0.86 6.99 -25.08
C LYS A 86 -2.20 7.43 -24.50
N ALA A 87 -2.96 6.49 -23.91
CA ALA A 87 -4.27 6.78 -23.31
C ALA A 87 -4.17 7.70 -22.09
N LEU A 88 -3.11 7.62 -21.30
CA LEU A 88 -2.86 8.48 -20.13
C LEU A 88 -2.25 9.84 -20.48
N GLN A 89 -1.77 10.03 -21.71
CA GLN A 89 -1.09 11.25 -22.09
C GLN A 89 -2.02 12.48 -22.01
N GLY A 90 -1.60 13.49 -21.23
CA GLY A 90 -2.35 14.73 -21.04
C GLY A 90 -3.51 14.66 -20.06
N ARG A 91 -3.77 13.51 -19.46
CA ARG A 91 -4.81 13.31 -18.43
C ARG A 91 -4.27 13.53 -17.02
N ASN A 92 -5.15 13.86 -16.09
CA ASN A 92 -4.83 13.90 -14.66
C ASN A 92 -5.01 12.53 -13.99
N ILE A 93 -4.81 11.46 -14.75
CA ILE A 93 -4.86 10.07 -14.26
C ILE A 93 -3.46 9.47 -14.43
N LYS A 94 -3.02 8.71 -13.44
CA LYS A 94 -1.74 7.99 -13.46
C LYS A 94 -1.98 6.49 -13.34
N ALA A 95 -1.11 5.68 -13.94
CA ALA A 95 -1.03 4.27 -13.58
C ALA A 95 -0.67 4.18 -12.10
N SER A 96 -1.58 3.63 -11.27
CA SER A 96 -1.35 3.54 -9.83
C SER A 96 -0.52 2.31 -9.47
N ALA A 97 -1.14 1.14 -9.42
CA ALA A 97 -0.47 -0.13 -9.20
C ALA A 97 -0.81 -1.11 -10.33
N ILE A 98 -0.06 -2.21 -10.39
CA ILE A 98 -0.32 -3.34 -11.28
C ILE A 98 -0.81 -4.50 -10.43
N CYS A 99 -2.04 -4.96 -10.67
CA CYS A 99 -2.63 -6.06 -9.94
C CYS A 99 -2.17 -7.41 -10.52
N ALA A 100 -1.26 -8.08 -9.82
CA ALA A 100 -0.77 -9.43 -10.11
C ALA A 100 -0.43 -9.69 -11.61
N GLY A 101 -0.84 -10.84 -12.15
CA GLY A 101 -0.69 -11.21 -13.56
C GLY A 101 0.51 -12.08 -13.89
N PHE A 102 1.37 -12.37 -12.92
CA PHE A 102 2.49 -13.31 -13.04
C PHE A 102 2.00 -14.77 -12.95
N SER A 103 2.80 -15.69 -13.48
CA SER A 103 2.61 -17.14 -13.36
C SER A 103 3.52 -17.69 -12.27
N GLY A 104 3.12 -18.80 -11.63
CA GLY A 104 3.87 -19.35 -10.50
C GLY A 104 3.75 -18.50 -9.24
N PHE A 105 4.65 -18.71 -8.27
CA PHE A 105 4.68 -17.93 -7.02
C PHE A 105 6.07 -18.01 -6.36
N ILE A 106 6.40 -17.00 -5.56
CA ILE A 106 7.77 -16.83 -5.03
C ILE A 106 8.20 -17.93 -4.06
N LEU A 107 7.23 -18.50 -3.30
CA LEU A 107 7.47 -19.61 -2.37
C LEU A 107 7.34 -20.99 -3.02
N ALA A 108 7.18 -21.06 -4.35
CA ALA A 108 7.20 -22.30 -5.09
C ALA A 108 8.59 -22.92 -5.12
N GLU A 109 8.63 -24.15 -5.61
CA GLU A 109 9.85 -24.87 -5.94
C GLU A 109 9.89 -25.17 -7.45
N ASP A 110 11.09 -25.37 -7.99
CA ASP A 110 11.34 -25.77 -9.35
C ASP A 110 10.70 -24.88 -10.43
N GLU A 111 9.93 -25.47 -11.33
CA GLU A 111 9.37 -24.80 -12.51
C GLU A 111 8.47 -23.62 -12.17
N GLN A 112 7.62 -23.73 -11.15
CA GLN A 112 6.73 -22.64 -10.76
C GLN A 112 7.49 -21.42 -10.22
N LYS A 113 8.62 -21.65 -9.53
CA LYS A 113 9.50 -20.55 -9.09
C LYS A 113 10.16 -19.88 -10.31
N GLN A 114 10.63 -20.65 -11.29
CA GLN A 114 11.21 -20.10 -12.52
C GLN A 114 10.19 -19.29 -13.34
N GLN A 115 8.95 -19.79 -13.41
CA GLN A 115 7.83 -19.06 -14.05
C GLN A 115 7.57 -17.74 -13.34
N PHE A 116 7.54 -17.74 -11.99
CA PHE A 116 7.40 -16.53 -11.22
C PHE A 116 8.51 -15.54 -11.52
N ASP A 117 9.76 -15.96 -11.45
CA ASP A 117 10.92 -15.08 -11.65
C ASP A 117 10.90 -14.42 -13.04
N THR A 118 10.52 -15.18 -14.06
CA THR A 118 10.46 -14.69 -15.44
C THR A 118 9.30 -13.70 -15.61
N THR A 119 8.09 -14.13 -15.27
CA THR A 119 6.88 -13.32 -15.55
C THR A 119 6.80 -12.09 -14.64
N MET A 120 7.22 -12.21 -13.38
CA MET A 120 7.23 -11.08 -12.46
C MET A 120 8.21 -9.99 -12.91
N ARG A 121 9.40 -10.35 -13.40
CA ARG A 121 10.37 -9.38 -13.93
C ARG A 121 9.84 -8.68 -15.18
N GLU A 122 9.19 -9.39 -16.10
CA GLU A 122 8.56 -8.78 -17.28
C GLU A 122 7.47 -7.76 -16.90
N ILE A 123 6.66 -8.08 -15.87
CA ILE A 123 5.63 -7.16 -15.37
C ILE A 123 6.27 -5.95 -14.70
N VAL A 124 7.31 -6.14 -13.88
CA VAL A 124 8.03 -5.05 -13.22
C VAL A 124 8.66 -4.09 -14.25
N GLU A 125 9.29 -4.60 -15.31
CA GLU A 125 9.81 -3.77 -16.40
C GLU A 125 8.71 -2.94 -17.06
N ALA A 126 7.59 -3.58 -17.41
CA ALA A 126 6.45 -2.90 -18.03
C ALA A 126 5.79 -1.88 -17.07
N ALA A 127 5.68 -2.20 -15.79
CA ALA A 127 5.17 -1.31 -14.75
C ALA A 127 6.01 -0.02 -14.64
N GLY A 128 7.34 -0.16 -14.68
CA GLY A 128 8.24 0.99 -14.72
C GLY A 128 8.04 1.85 -15.97
N GLN A 129 7.86 1.23 -17.13
CA GLN A 129 7.65 1.95 -18.40
C GLN A 129 6.35 2.77 -18.44
N ILE A 130 5.31 2.37 -17.70
CA ILE A 130 4.07 3.14 -17.59
C ILE A 130 4.02 4.04 -16.33
N GLY A 131 5.12 4.10 -15.55
CA GLY A 131 5.22 4.93 -14.36
C GLY A 131 4.36 4.47 -13.19
N SER A 132 4.02 3.18 -13.11
CA SER A 132 3.28 2.60 -11.99
C SER A 132 4.07 2.63 -10.69
N CYS A 133 3.39 2.84 -9.56
CA CYS A 133 4.03 2.87 -8.25
C CYS A 133 4.50 1.49 -7.76
N GLY A 134 3.99 0.40 -8.33
CA GLY A 134 4.41 -0.96 -7.95
C GLY A 134 3.58 -2.08 -8.54
N VAL A 135 4.10 -3.30 -8.43
CA VAL A 135 3.43 -4.55 -8.83
C VAL A 135 2.98 -5.29 -7.57
N ILE A 136 1.69 -5.51 -7.45
CA ILE A 136 1.07 -6.20 -6.32
C ILE A 136 1.32 -7.71 -6.44
N MET A 137 1.74 -8.33 -5.34
CA MET A 137 1.96 -9.75 -5.28
C MET A 137 1.64 -10.36 -3.92
N VAL A 138 1.23 -11.61 -3.94
CA VAL A 138 1.05 -12.49 -2.78
C VAL A 138 2.13 -13.57 -2.80
N PRO A 139 2.83 -13.86 -1.68
CA PRO A 139 3.91 -14.85 -1.65
C PRO A 139 3.45 -16.27 -2.01
N ALA A 140 2.28 -16.68 -1.55
CA ALA A 140 1.63 -17.94 -1.90
C ALA A 140 0.16 -17.91 -1.47
N PHE A 141 -0.72 -18.46 -2.30
CA PHE A 141 -2.11 -18.72 -1.95
C PHE A 141 -2.29 -20.08 -1.28
N ASN A 142 -3.39 -20.25 -0.53
CA ASN A 142 -3.77 -21.55 -0.02
C ASN A 142 -3.94 -22.57 -1.18
N GLY A 143 -3.45 -23.78 -0.98
CA GLY A 143 -3.57 -24.85 -1.98
C GLY A 143 -2.52 -24.87 -3.08
N GLN A 144 -1.64 -23.86 -3.18
CA GLN A 144 -0.50 -23.91 -4.09
C GLN A 144 0.54 -24.94 -3.59
N ASN A 145 0.95 -25.86 -4.46
CA ASN A 145 1.89 -26.94 -4.16
C ASN A 145 2.79 -27.24 -5.38
N PRO A 146 4.06 -27.65 -5.18
CA PRO A 146 4.77 -27.64 -3.92
C PRO A 146 5.04 -26.21 -3.42
N CYS A 147 4.93 -25.98 -2.12
CA CYS A 147 5.13 -24.69 -1.50
C CYS A 147 6.01 -24.83 -0.26
N LYS A 148 6.95 -23.91 -0.09
CA LYS A 148 7.80 -23.86 1.12
C LYS A 148 6.95 -23.69 2.38
N PRO A 149 7.24 -24.45 3.46
CA PRO A 149 6.46 -24.41 4.68
C PRO A 149 6.59 -23.06 5.41
N HIS A 150 5.62 -22.72 6.26
CA HIS A 150 5.66 -21.49 7.06
C HIS A 150 6.66 -21.61 8.22
N THR A 151 7.93 -21.36 7.96
CA THR A 151 9.05 -21.41 8.90
C THR A 151 9.89 -20.14 8.84
N MET A 152 10.79 -19.95 9.83
CA MET A 152 11.75 -18.84 9.79
C MET A 152 12.72 -18.95 8.62
N ASP A 153 13.12 -20.16 8.24
CA ASP A 153 14.00 -20.37 7.07
C ASP A 153 13.30 -19.91 5.78
N THR A 154 12.02 -20.25 5.62
CA THR A 154 11.22 -19.77 4.49
C THR A 154 11.04 -18.26 4.52
N ARG A 155 10.89 -17.68 5.71
CA ARG A 155 10.81 -16.21 5.85
C ARG A 155 12.12 -15.53 5.44
N ASN A 156 13.25 -16.05 5.87
CA ASN A 156 14.57 -15.53 5.48
C ASN A 156 14.76 -15.65 3.97
N TYR A 157 14.47 -16.82 3.40
CA TYR A 157 14.47 -17.03 1.95
C TYR A 157 13.58 -16.00 1.22
N LEU A 158 12.35 -15.78 1.70
CA LEU A 158 11.46 -14.78 1.09
C LEU A 158 12.06 -13.38 1.14
N CYS A 159 12.65 -12.97 2.27
CA CYS A 159 13.29 -11.66 2.39
C CYS A 159 14.47 -11.50 1.42
N GLU A 160 15.30 -12.53 1.25
CA GLU A 160 16.41 -12.53 0.28
C GLU A 160 15.89 -12.38 -1.15
N GLN A 161 14.87 -13.17 -1.53
CA GLN A 161 14.29 -13.09 -2.87
C GLN A 161 13.63 -11.74 -3.14
N LEU A 162 12.95 -11.16 -2.12
CA LEU A 162 12.34 -9.84 -2.22
C LEU A 162 13.38 -8.73 -2.27
N HIS A 163 14.52 -8.86 -1.58
CA HIS A 163 15.62 -7.93 -1.72
C HIS A 163 16.07 -7.82 -3.19
N GLU A 164 16.38 -8.94 -3.81
CA GLU A 164 16.82 -8.98 -5.22
C GLU A 164 15.77 -8.42 -6.17
N LEU A 165 14.50 -8.79 -5.97
CA LEU A 165 13.39 -8.33 -6.80
C LEU A 165 13.11 -6.85 -6.58
N GLY A 166 13.20 -6.35 -5.35
CA GLY A 166 13.06 -4.94 -5.00
C GLY A 166 14.13 -4.07 -5.63
N GLU A 167 15.41 -4.50 -5.54
CA GLU A 167 16.52 -3.79 -6.19
C GLU A 167 16.38 -3.77 -7.73
N PHE A 168 15.81 -4.83 -8.30
CA PHE A 168 15.46 -4.85 -9.72
C PHE A 168 14.33 -3.86 -10.03
N ALA A 169 13.27 -3.85 -9.22
CA ALA A 169 12.15 -2.94 -9.42
C ALA A 169 12.56 -1.47 -9.32
N LEU A 170 13.46 -1.11 -8.39
CA LEU A 170 14.01 0.24 -8.31
C LEU A 170 14.77 0.67 -9.57
N LYS A 171 15.52 -0.23 -10.18
CA LYS A 171 16.21 0.03 -11.47
C LYS A 171 15.23 0.26 -12.62
N CYS A 172 14.04 -0.35 -12.55
CA CYS A 172 12.95 -0.14 -13.49
C CYS A 172 12.11 1.12 -13.17
N GLY A 173 12.34 1.79 -12.04
CA GLY A 173 11.58 2.98 -11.61
C GLY A 173 10.22 2.66 -10.96
N THR A 174 10.07 1.47 -10.40
CA THR A 174 8.85 0.99 -9.73
C THR A 174 9.17 0.25 -8.43
N THR A 175 8.19 -0.39 -7.79
CA THR A 175 8.37 -1.20 -6.58
C THR A 175 7.62 -2.52 -6.68
N VAL A 176 7.85 -3.42 -5.73
CA VAL A 176 7.02 -4.60 -5.49
C VAL A 176 6.17 -4.34 -4.27
N ILE A 177 4.88 -4.65 -4.33
CA ILE A 177 3.91 -4.38 -3.27
C ILE A 177 3.37 -5.70 -2.74
N LEU A 178 3.67 -6.01 -1.48
CA LEU A 178 3.17 -7.21 -0.80
C LEU A 178 1.75 -6.98 -0.35
N GLU A 179 0.84 -7.87 -0.74
CA GLU A 179 -0.55 -7.86 -0.31
C GLU A 179 -0.79 -8.96 0.73
N PRO A 180 -1.13 -8.61 1.98
CA PRO A 180 -1.63 -9.56 2.95
C PRO A 180 -3.10 -9.89 2.66
N LEU A 181 -3.42 -11.18 2.63
CA LEU A 181 -4.79 -11.65 2.39
C LEU A 181 -5.39 -12.30 3.62
N ASN A 182 -6.71 -12.35 3.70
CA ASN A 182 -7.42 -13.09 4.74
C ASN A 182 -7.06 -14.60 4.74
N ARG A 183 -7.24 -15.27 5.88
CA ARG A 183 -6.85 -16.70 6.07
C ARG A 183 -7.52 -17.69 5.14
N ARG A 184 -8.63 -17.32 4.49
CA ARG A 184 -9.30 -18.21 3.53
C ARG A 184 -8.53 -18.30 2.22
N GLU A 185 -7.69 -17.30 1.93
CA GLU A 185 -6.95 -17.18 0.68
C GLU A 185 -5.44 -17.36 0.86
N CYS A 186 -4.87 -16.91 1.97
CA CYS A 186 -3.44 -17.01 2.22
C CYS A 186 -3.13 -17.55 3.62
N PHE A 187 -2.23 -18.53 3.71
CA PHE A 187 -1.73 -19.06 4.99
C PHE A 187 -0.49 -18.32 5.46
N TYR A 188 0.26 -17.68 4.55
CA TYR A 188 1.60 -17.20 4.84
C TYR A 188 1.62 -15.78 5.42
N MET A 189 0.90 -14.83 4.81
CA MET A 189 0.93 -13.42 5.19
C MET A 189 -0.50 -12.86 5.21
N ARG A 190 -0.98 -12.46 6.40
CA ARG A 190 -2.39 -12.13 6.62
C ARG A 190 -2.64 -10.75 7.20
N LEU A 191 -1.64 -10.14 7.83
CA LEU A 191 -1.75 -8.83 8.46
C LEU A 191 -0.85 -7.82 7.75
N VAL A 192 -1.28 -6.56 7.71
CA VAL A 192 -0.47 -5.46 7.17
C VAL A 192 0.85 -5.34 7.93
N SER A 193 0.84 -5.57 9.24
CA SER A 193 2.04 -5.59 10.07
C SER A 193 3.03 -6.70 9.69
N ASP A 194 2.54 -7.88 9.27
CA ASP A 194 3.39 -8.96 8.78
C ASP A 194 4.08 -8.57 7.48
N ALA A 195 3.32 -7.99 6.54
CA ALA A 195 3.84 -7.49 5.28
C ALA A 195 4.87 -6.37 5.51
N ALA A 196 4.59 -5.42 6.39
CA ALA A 196 5.51 -4.34 6.73
C ALA A 196 6.81 -4.86 7.38
N ALA A 197 6.72 -5.90 8.22
CA ALA A 197 7.89 -6.55 8.81
C ALA A 197 8.75 -7.26 7.75
N ILE A 198 8.12 -7.90 6.75
CA ILE A 198 8.84 -8.50 5.61
C ILE A 198 9.49 -7.40 4.76
N CYS A 199 8.81 -6.29 4.46
CA CYS A 199 9.40 -5.15 3.75
C CYS A 199 10.64 -4.61 4.47
N ARG A 200 10.57 -4.44 5.79
CA ARG A 200 11.71 -4.01 6.62
C ARG A 200 12.89 -4.98 6.53
N ASP A 201 12.61 -6.26 6.68
CA ASP A 201 13.63 -7.29 6.80
C ASP A 201 14.19 -7.73 5.44
N SER A 202 13.52 -7.36 4.33
CA SER A 202 14.05 -7.50 2.96
C SER A 202 15.15 -6.49 2.64
N ASP A 203 15.31 -5.45 3.46
CA ASP A 203 16.36 -4.43 3.34
C ASP A 203 16.50 -3.83 1.93
N SER A 204 15.35 -3.52 1.30
CA SER A 204 15.27 -2.85 0.00
C SER A 204 14.13 -1.82 -0.01
N GLU A 205 14.43 -0.60 -0.45
CA GLU A 205 13.41 0.43 -0.65
C GLU A 205 12.44 0.10 -1.82
N GLY A 206 12.76 -0.90 -2.63
CA GLY A 206 11.91 -1.41 -3.70
C GLY A 206 10.83 -2.38 -3.23
N VAL A 207 10.82 -2.77 -1.93
CA VAL A 207 9.79 -3.66 -1.36
C VAL A 207 8.86 -2.85 -0.48
N LYS A 208 7.59 -2.85 -0.83
CA LYS A 208 6.52 -2.11 -0.17
C LYS A 208 5.36 -3.07 0.17
N CYS A 209 4.36 -2.59 0.89
CA CYS A 209 3.15 -3.35 1.18
C CYS A 209 1.90 -2.51 0.95
N MET A 210 0.78 -3.17 1.04
CA MET A 210 -0.53 -2.55 0.98
C MET A 210 -1.45 -3.11 2.06
N GLY A 211 -2.65 -2.54 2.18
CA GLY A 211 -3.75 -3.12 2.88
C GLY A 211 -5.01 -3.08 2.02
N ASP A 212 -5.80 -4.13 2.11
CA ASP A 212 -7.11 -4.21 1.49
C ASP A 212 -8.18 -4.26 2.58
N PHE A 213 -9.06 -3.29 2.60
CA PHE A 213 -10.13 -3.19 3.57
C PHE A 213 -11.00 -4.46 3.64
N TRP A 214 -11.14 -5.20 2.56
CA TRP A 214 -11.88 -6.46 2.57
C TRP A 214 -11.05 -7.61 3.16
N HIS A 215 -9.73 -7.64 2.93
CA HIS A 215 -8.85 -8.66 3.50
C HIS A 215 -8.50 -8.43 4.96
N MET A 216 -8.58 -7.20 5.47
CA MET A 216 -8.19 -6.82 6.83
C MET A 216 -9.16 -7.28 7.93
N GLN A 217 -9.84 -8.43 7.75
CA GLN A 217 -10.84 -8.98 8.67
C GLN A 217 -10.25 -9.51 10.00
N GLU A 218 -8.96 -9.77 10.05
CA GLU A 218 -8.25 -10.29 11.22
C GLU A 218 -7.44 -9.22 11.95
N GLU A 219 -7.43 -8.01 11.43
CA GLU A 219 -6.75 -6.87 12.07
C GLU A 219 -7.48 -6.44 13.35
N THR A 220 -6.75 -5.89 14.30
CA THR A 220 -7.35 -5.33 15.53
C THR A 220 -8.25 -4.13 15.20
N SER A 221 -7.81 -3.29 14.27
CA SER A 221 -8.56 -2.22 13.62
C SER A 221 -7.85 -1.82 12.33
N ASP A 222 -8.57 -1.20 11.40
CA ASP A 222 -7.97 -0.67 10.16
C ASP A 222 -6.92 0.41 10.47
N TYR A 223 -7.20 1.24 11.50
CA TYR A 223 -6.26 2.26 11.96
C TYR A 223 -4.92 1.64 12.38
N ALA A 224 -4.97 0.61 13.25
CA ALA A 224 -3.75 -0.06 13.71
C ALA A 224 -2.99 -0.75 12.57
N ALA A 225 -3.72 -1.34 11.62
CA ALA A 225 -3.16 -1.98 10.45
C ALA A 225 -2.33 -1.00 9.61
N PHE A 226 -2.91 0.11 9.17
CA PHE A 226 -2.20 1.10 8.35
C PHE A 226 -1.06 1.78 9.12
N MET A 227 -1.29 2.13 10.39
CA MET A 227 -0.23 2.73 11.22
C MET A 227 0.97 1.80 11.41
N SER A 228 0.78 0.47 11.41
CA SER A 228 1.87 -0.50 11.53
C SER A 228 2.85 -0.47 10.36
N ALA A 229 2.37 -0.17 9.16
CA ALA A 229 3.20 -0.01 7.97
C ALA A 229 3.79 1.39 7.85
N GLY A 230 3.02 2.41 8.24
CA GLY A 230 3.39 3.81 8.07
C GLY A 230 3.64 4.18 6.60
N THR A 231 3.96 5.45 6.34
CA THR A 231 4.23 5.91 4.96
C THR A 231 5.50 5.33 4.35
N LYS A 232 6.39 4.76 5.17
CA LYS A 232 7.62 4.14 4.67
C LYS A 232 7.32 2.90 3.85
N TYR A 233 6.37 2.06 4.28
CA TYR A 233 6.09 0.79 3.64
C TYR A 233 4.75 0.75 2.91
N LEU A 234 3.71 1.44 3.41
CA LEU A 234 2.39 1.48 2.77
C LEU A 234 2.45 2.24 1.44
N ARG A 235 2.22 1.53 0.34
CA ARG A 235 2.29 2.09 -1.02
C ARG A 235 0.94 2.17 -1.71
N HIS A 236 0.01 1.26 -1.42
CA HIS A 236 -1.28 1.13 -2.07
C HIS A 236 -2.35 0.69 -1.09
N VAL A 237 -3.62 0.92 -1.42
CA VAL A 237 -4.77 0.48 -0.61
C VAL A 237 -5.86 0.00 -1.56
N HIS A 238 -6.43 -1.19 -1.27
CA HIS A 238 -7.65 -1.66 -1.93
C HIS A 238 -8.88 -1.44 -1.06
N VAL A 239 -10.01 -1.27 -1.72
CA VAL A 239 -11.32 -1.13 -1.08
C VAL A 239 -12.38 -1.91 -1.84
N ALA A 240 -13.21 -2.63 -1.07
CA ALA A 240 -14.44 -3.27 -1.51
C ALA A 240 -15.44 -3.27 -0.35
N SER A 241 -16.68 -3.67 -0.60
CA SER A 241 -17.64 -3.88 0.47
C SER A 241 -17.13 -4.94 1.47
N ARG A 242 -17.37 -4.70 2.75
CA ARG A 242 -16.75 -5.45 3.86
C ARG A 242 -17.12 -6.93 3.92
N GLY A 243 -18.31 -7.28 3.47
CA GLY A 243 -18.82 -8.66 3.60
C GLY A 243 -18.69 -9.48 2.34
N ARG A 244 -19.02 -8.91 1.18
CA ARG A 244 -19.21 -9.65 -0.07
C ARG A 244 -18.22 -9.31 -1.17
N ARG A 245 -17.28 -8.39 -0.93
CA ARG A 245 -16.31 -7.89 -1.92
C ARG A 245 -16.98 -7.27 -3.15
N LEU A 246 -18.12 -6.62 -2.92
CA LEU A 246 -18.85 -5.86 -3.93
C LEU A 246 -18.43 -4.38 -3.91
N MET A 247 -19.17 -3.52 -4.62
CA MET A 247 -18.94 -2.07 -4.58
C MET A 247 -19.10 -1.54 -3.14
N PRO A 248 -18.23 -0.63 -2.68
CA PRO A 248 -18.43 0.06 -1.40
C PRO A 248 -19.83 0.67 -1.31
N GLY A 249 -20.54 0.33 -0.22
CA GLY A 249 -21.95 0.71 0.01
C GLY A 249 -22.96 -0.39 -0.27
N GLU A 250 -22.62 -1.44 -1.04
CA GLU A 250 -23.56 -2.54 -1.30
C GLU A 250 -23.78 -3.48 -0.10
N ASP A 251 -22.93 -3.40 0.94
CA ASP A 251 -23.17 -4.06 2.24
C ASP A 251 -23.77 -3.12 3.29
N GLY A 252 -24.21 -1.93 2.88
CA GLY A 252 -24.91 -0.96 3.72
C GLY A 252 -24.01 -0.41 4.84
N GLU A 253 -24.52 -0.38 6.08
CA GLU A 253 -23.82 0.20 7.23
C GLU A 253 -22.51 -0.50 7.62
N LYS A 254 -22.27 -1.71 7.11
CA LYS A 254 -21.00 -2.42 7.33
C LYS A 254 -19.83 -1.78 6.58
N ASP A 255 -20.13 -1.03 5.52
CA ASP A 255 -19.13 -0.39 4.67
C ASP A 255 -18.68 0.94 5.29
N ASP A 256 -18.10 0.84 6.49
CA ASP A 256 -17.47 1.94 7.21
C ASP A 256 -15.94 1.81 7.15
N TYR A 257 -15.32 2.77 6.49
CA TYR A 257 -13.86 2.84 6.26
C TYR A 257 -13.19 3.96 7.06
N ARG A 258 -13.95 4.74 7.85
CA ARG A 258 -13.47 5.94 8.54
C ARG A 258 -12.30 5.69 9.46
N ASP A 259 -12.26 4.53 10.14
CA ASP A 259 -11.17 4.19 11.03
C ASP A 259 -9.82 4.09 10.29
N GLY A 260 -9.79 3.39 9.16
CA GLY A 260 -8.60 3.31 8.30
C GLY A 260 -8.28 4.63 7.61
N MET A 261 -9.30 5.36 7.14
CA MET A 261 -9.11 6.67 6.50
C MET A 261 -8.50 7.69 7.46
N ARG A 262 -8.86 7.66 8.75
CA ARG A 262 -8.22 8.49 9.78
C ARG A 262 -6.73 8.20 9.88
N ALA A 263 -6.32 6.93 9.88
CA ALA A 263 -4.91 6.56 9.88
C ALA A 263 -4.17 7.09 8.64
N LEU A 264 -4.76 6.91 7.45
CA LEU A 264 -4.19 7.41 6.20
C LEU A 264 -4.01 8.93 6.21
N LYS A 265 -5.00 9.68 6.73
CA LYS A 265 -4.90 11.15 6.90
C LYS A 265 -3.82 11.54 7.90
N GLU A 266 -3.80 10.91 9.07
CA GLU A 266 -2.85 11.24 10.15
C GLU A 266 -1.39 10.98 9.73
N MET A 267 -1.13 9.91 8.97
CA MET A 267 0.20 9.62 8.46
C MET A 267 0.58 10.46 7.23
N GLY A 268 -0.35 11.18 6.61
CA GLY A 268 -0.10 11.95 5.39
C GLY A 268 0.07 11.08 4.14
N TYR A 269 -0.73 10.01 4.02
CA TYR A 269 -0.67 9.08 2.89
C TYR A 269 -0.94 9.79 1.56
N GLN A 270 -0.09 9.55 0.56
CA GLN A 270 -0.15 10.17 -0.76
C GLN A 270 -0.46 9.18 -1.90
N GLY A 271 -0.62 7.89 -1.56
CA GLY A 271 -0.96 6.85 -2.54
C GLY A 271 -2.44 6.85 -2.92
N HIS A 272 -2.86 5.85 -3.65
CA HIS A 272 -4.24 5.68 -4.08
C HIS A 272 -5.01 4.69 -3.19
N ILE A 273 -6.34 4.90 -3.11
CA ILE A 273 -7.32 3.91 -2.65
C ILE A 273 -8.04 3.41 -3.89
N SER A 274 -7.82 2.15 -4.25
CA SER A 274 -8.28 1.53 -5.48
C SER A 274 -9.45 0.58 -5.23
N PHE A 275 -10.46 0.66 -6.07
CA PHE A 275 -11.59 -0.25 -6.05
C PHE A 275 -11.19 -1.59 -6.67
N GLU A 276 -11.14 -2.63 -5.85
CA GLU A 276 -10.98 -4.03 -6.26
C GLU A 276 -12.20 -4.84 -5.84
N CYS A 277 -13.26 -4.79 -6.63
CA CYS A 277 -14.57 -5.26 -6.20
C CYS A 277 -15.44 -5.78 -7.35
N GLY A 278 -16.41 -6.64 -6.98
CA GLY A 278 -17.54 -6.98 -7.82
C GLY A 278 -18.60 -5.87 -7.81
N CYS A 279 -19.75 -6.15 -8.41
CA CYS A 279 -20.93 -5.29 -8.40
C CYS A 279 -22.17 -6.17 -8.54
N GLU A 280 -23.13 -6.00 -7.65
CA GLU A 280 -24.43 -6.69 -7.71
C GLU A 280 -25.50 -5.84 -8.40
N GLY A 281 -25.50 -4.53 -8.08
CA GLY A 281 -26.41 -3.58 -8.69
C GLY A 281 -26.03 -3.14 -10.11
N ASP A 282 -26.78 -2.20 -10.67
CA ASP A 282 -26.40 -1.53 -11.90
C ASP A 282 -25.14 -0.70 -11.70
N ARG A 283 -24.04 -1.08 -12.34
CA ARG A 283 -22.73 -0.45 -12.14
C ARG A 283 -22.76 1.05 -12.48
N ALA A 284 -23.55 1.46 -13.46
CA ALA A 284 -23.65 2.87 -13.83
C ALA A 284 -24.26 3.73 -12.71
N THR A 285 -25.06 3.12 -11.85
CA THR A 285 -25.66 3.78 -10.67
C THR A 285 -24.80 3.58 -9.42
N VAL A 286 -24.29 2.37 -9.20
CA VAL A 286 -23.63 2.00 -7.94
C VAL A 286 -22.23 2.59 -7.84
N LEU A 287 -21.45 2.62 -8.94
CA LEU A 287 -20.06 3.10 -8.90
C LEU A 287 -19.95 4.60 -8.55
N PRO A 288 -20.73 5.53 -9.15
CA PRO A 288 -20.72 6.92 -8.70
C PRO A 288 -21.11 7.09 -7.22
N ALA A 289 -22.12 6.34 -6.75
CA ALA A 289 -22.55 6.37 -5.35
C ALA A 289 -21.45 5.85 -4.40
N ALA A 290 -20.69 4.82 -4.80
CA ALA A 290 -19.56 4.31 -4.03
C ALA A 290 -18.40 5.32 -3.94
N LEU A 291 -18.10 6.03 -5.03
CA LEU A 291 -17.11 7.11 -5.02
C LEU A 291 -17.52 8.24 -4.06
N ASP A 292 -18.80 8.62 -4.05
CA ASP A 292 -19.32 9.66 -3.15
C ASP A 292 -19.34 9.20 -1.69
N LEU A 293 -19.63 7.92 -1.42
CA LEU A 293 -19.51 7.33 -0.08
C LEU A 293 -18.09 7.46 0.47
N LEU A 294 -17.08 7.11 -0.32
CA LEU A 294 -15.69 7.22 0.15
C LEU A 294 -15.26 8.67 0.38
N ARG A 295 -15.69 9.62 -0.47
CA ARG A 295 -15.43 11.05 -0.25
C ARG A 295 -16.04 11.53 1.04
N LYS A 296 -17.31 11.21 1.26
CA LYS A 296 -18.03 11.57 2.50
C LYS A 296 -17.33 11.00 3.72
N GLN A 297 -16.99 9.71 3.71
CA GLN A 297 -16.32 9.09 4.85
C GLN A 297 -14.89 9.61 5.06
N TRP A 298 -14.21 10.03 3.98
CA TRP A 298 -12.92 10.71 4.09
C TRP A 298 -13.06 12.06 4.80
N GLU A 299 -14.09 12.84 4.50
CA GLU A 299 -14.34 14.12 5.18
C GLU A 299 -14.65 13.93 6.67
N GLU A 300 -15.39 12.87 7.00
CA GLU A 300 -15.81 12.53 8.37
C GLU A 300 -14.69 11.86 9.23
N ALA A 301 -13.60 11.37 8.63
CA ALA A 301 -12.52 10.61 9.29
C ALA A 301 -11.48 11.48 10.03
#